data_1c9740c9dcbeecf2e06ef76176404af6
#
_entry.id   1c9740c9dcbeecf2e06ef76176404af6
#
_cell.length_a   1.000
_cell.length_b   1.000
_cell.length_c   1.000
_cell.angle_alpha   90.00
_cell.angle_beta   90.00
_cell.angle_gamma   90.00
#
_symmetry.space_group_name_H-M   'P 1'
#
loop_
_entity.id
_entity.type
_entity.pdbx_description
1 polymer ?
#
loop_
_entity_poly.entity_id
_entity_poly.type
_entity_poly.pdbx_seq_one_letter_code
_entity_poly.pdbx_strand_id
1 'polypeptide(L)'
;MAAEEFLRCGCKKVLQISSDSTFYTPSSERHRILEEILSAEGTEVITVRLAWTNILSYDYYRRSIEEYLRLYPDADGVFVEDISAYFALKHAEESGISVPEKRKIVGYDGLDLTRICQPVITTIVQDIPAIAKIAAGVLVKKINGESVEQNYVIPVYFQKGGTT
;
A
#
# COMPACT_ATOMS: atom_id res chain seq x y z
N MET A 1 3.15 7.73 -8.56
CA MET A 1 4.26 6.97 -7.93
C MET A 1 4.07 5.45 -8.06
N ALA A 2 3.14 4.77 -7.29
CA ALA A 2 3.00 3.31 -7.38
C ALA A 2 2.61 2.84 -8.79
N ALA A 3 1.60 3.46 -9.42
CA ALA A 3 1.21 3.14 -10.79
C ALA A 3 2.35 3.32 -11.79
N GLU A 4 3.07 4.43 -11.72
CA GLU A 4 4.24 4.69 -12.56
C GLU A 4 5.32 3.62 -12.40
N GLU A 5 5.53 3.15 -11.17
CA GLU A 5 6.48 2.07 -10.90
C GLU A 5 6.05 0.75 -11.51
N PHE A 6 4.77 0.36 -11.38
CA PHE A 6 4.26 -0.84 -12.06
C PHE A 6 4.34 -0.75 -13.58
N LEU A 7 4.01 0.40 -14.16
CA LEU A 7 4.17 0.65 -15.61
C LEU A 7 5.63 0.55 -16.04
N ARG A 8 6.54 1.18 -15.29
CA ARG A 8 7.99 1.10 -15.55
C ARG A 8 8.51 -0.34 -15.51
N CYS A 9 7.95 -1.16 -14.58
CA CYS A 9 8.29 -2.59 -14.47
C CYS A 9 7.58 -3.47 -15.50
N GLY A 10 6.70 -2.91 -16.33
CA GLY A 10 5.97 -3.62 -17.38
C GLY A 10 4.89 -4.56 -16.86
N CYS A 11 4.35 -4.31 -15.66
CA CYS A 11 3.27 -5.12 -15.09
C CYS A 11 2.05 -5.13 -16.01
N LYS A 12 1.45 -6.32 -16.16
CA LYS A 12 0.25 -6.53 -16.98
C LYS A 12 -1.01 -6.73 -16.15
N LYS A 13 -0.83 -7.22 -14.93
CA LYS A 13 -1.94 -7.52 -14.02
C LYS A 13 -1.56 -7.18 -12.58
N VAL A 14 -2.18 -6.15 -12.04
CA VAL A 14 -1.92 -5.66 -10.68
C VAL A 14 -3.08 -6.03 -9.77
N LEU A 15 -2.77 -6.77 -8.72
CA LEU A 15 -3.67 -7.03 -7.60
C LEU A 15 -3.49 -5.93 -6.56
N GLN A 16 -4.52 -5.14 -6.32
CA GLN A 16 -4.54 -4.21 -5.19
C GLN A 16 -5.48 -4.70 -4.10
N ILE A 17 -5.00 -4.65 -2.86
CA ILE A 17 -5.73 -5.13 -1.70
C ILE A 17 -5.94 -3.95 -0.76
N SER A 18 -7.19 -3.56 -0.56
CA SER A 18 -7.57 -2.45 0.31
C SER A 18 -8.37 -2.94 1.52
N SER A 19 -8.38 -2.16 2.58
CA SER A 19 -9.32 -2.39 3.69
C SER A 19 -10.74 -2.07 3.25
N ASP A 20 -11.70 -2.92 3.63
CA ASP A 20 -13.11 -2.68 3.36
C ASP A 20 -13.59 -1.48 4.19
N SER A 21 -13.96 -0.43 3.50
CA SER A 21 -14.60 0.74 4.08
C SER A 21 -15.80 1.10 3.23
N THR A 22 -16.98 1.17 3.85
CA THR A 22 -18.21 1.67 3.21
C THR A 22 -18.18 3.19 3.03
N PHE A 23 -17.21 3.86 3.63
CA PHE A 23 -17.04 5.29 3.55
C PHE A 23 -15.87 5.67 2.64
N TYR A 24 -15.96 6.86 2.03
CA TYR A 24 -14.82 7.46 1.35
C TYR A 24 -13.68 7.65 2.34
N THR A 25 -12.53 7.08 2.03
CA THR A 25 -11.31 7.19 2.82
C THR A 25 -10.14 7.55 1.92
N PRO A 26 -9.06 8.12 2.47
CA PRO A 26 -7.82 8.31 1.71
C PRO A 26 -7.29 7.01 1.09
N SER A 27 -7.54 5.87 1.74
CA SER A 27 -7.19 4.55 1.19
C SER A 27 -8.00 4.22 -0.06
N SER A 28 -9.34 4.41 -0.04
CA SER A 28 -10.18 4.13 -1.20
C SER A 28 -9.85 5.02 -2.40
N GLU A 29 -9.54 6.29 -2.17
CA GLU A 29 -9.14 7.23 -3.21
C GLU A 29 -7.80 6.85 -3.84
N ARG A 30 -6.83 6.44 -3.04
CA ARG A 30 -5.52 5.95 -3.48
C ARG A 30 -5.65 4.75 -4.43
N HIS A 31 -6.52 3.79 -4.08
CA HIS A 31 -6.77 2.62 -4.90
C HIS A 31 -7.50 2.96 -6.20
N ARG A 32 -8.49 3.87 -6.15
CA ARG A 32 -9.21 4.37 -7.32
C ARG A 32 -8.26 5.03 -8.33
N ILE A 33 -7.39 5.93 -7.86
CA ILE A 33 -6.42 6.63 -8.71
C ILE A 33 -5.40 5.65 -9.32
N LEU A 34 -4.93 4.66 -8.54
CA LEU A 34 -4.02 3.65 -9.06
C LEU A 34 -4.68 2.86 -10.19
N GLU A 35 -5.92 2.41 -10.00
CA GLU A 35 -6.70 1.68 -10.99
C GLU A 35 -6.93 2.52 -12.27
N GLU A 36 -7.33 3.78 -12.13
CA GLU A 36 -7.52 4.68 -13.27
C GLU A 36 -6.26 4.83 -14.12
N ILE A 37 -5.10 5.07 -13.48
CA ILE A 37 -3.83 5.26 -14.20
C ILE A 37 -3.40 3.97 -14.89
N LEU A 38 -3.45 2.83 -14.20
CA LEU A 38 -3.01 1.56 -14.75
C LEU A 38 -3.92 1.08 -15.88
N SER A 39 -5.24 1.19 -15.69
CA SER A 39 -6.22 0.79 -16.71
C SER A 39 -6.14 1.65 -17.97
N ALA A 40 -5.85 2.94 -17.85
CA ALA A 40 -5.64 3.82 -19.00
C ALA A 40 -4.44 3.40 -19.87
N GLU A 41 -3.46 2.74 -19.28
CA GLU A 41 -2.26 2.20 -19.95
C GLU A 41 -2.40 0.70 -20.31
N GLY A 42 -3.60 0.13 -20.18
CA GLY A 42 -3.91 -1.24 -20.58
C GLY A 42 -3.46 -2.32 -19.58
N THR A 43 -3.13 -1.95 -18.35
CA THR A 43 -2.85 -2.90 -17.27
C THR A 43 -4.16 -3.34 -16.61
N GLU A 44 -4.39 -4.65 -16.51
CA GLU A 44 -5.51 -5.20 -15.76
C GLU A 44 -5.33 -4.92 -14.26
N VAL A 45 -6.35 -4.38 -13.61
CA VAL A 45 -6.34 -4.16 -12.16
C VAL A 45 -7.44 -4.94 -11.49
N ILE A 46 -7.06 -5.74 -10.49
CA ILE A 46 -7.99 -6.48 -9.64
C ILE A 46 -7.98 -5.83 -8.27
N THR A 47 -9.15 -5.35 -7.85
CA THR A 47 -9.34 -4.75 -6.53
C THR A 47 -10.07 -5.74 -5.63
N VAL A 48 -9.39 -6.18 -4.57
CA VAL A 48 -10.00 -6.98 -3.51
C VAL A 48 -10.01 -6.21 -2.20
N ARG A 49 -10.92 -6.57 -1.30
CA ARG A 49 -11.12 -5.85 -0.05
C ARG A 49 -11.00 -6.78 1.14
N LEU A 50 -10.14 -6.39 2.08
CA LEU A 50 -10.08 -7.03 3.39
C LEU A 50 -11.26 -6.55 4.23
N ALA A 51 -12.03 -7.48 4.78
CA ALA A 51 -13.10 -7.12 5.71
C ALA A 51 -12.51 -6.39 6.92
N TRP A 52 -13.10 -5.25 7.28
CA TRP A 52 -12.76 -4.55 8.51
C TRP A 52 -13.24 -5.38 9.71
N THR A 53 -12.30 -5.92 10.45
CA THR A 53 -12.60 -6.62 11.70
C THR A 53 -12.08 -5.80 12.88
N ASN A 54 -12.80 -5.82 14.01
CA ASN A 54 -12.34 -5.18 15.24
C ASN A 54 -11.13 -5.88 15.86
N ILE A 55 -10.74 -7.02 15.29
CA ILE A 55 -9.60 -7.82 15.74
C ILE A 55 -8.55 -7.76 14.63
N LEU A 56 -7.70 -6.75 14.70
CA LEU A 56 -6.52 -6.63 13.84
C LEU A 56 -5.47 -7.63 14.34
N SER A 57 -5.47 -8.85 13.80
CA SER A 57 -4.42 -9.82 14.07
C SER A 57 -3.54 -9.99 12.83
N TYR A 58 -2.23 -10.09 13.02
CA TYR A 58 -1.30 -10.41 11.94
C TYR A 58 -1.66 -11.71 11.23
N ASP A 59 -2.21 -12.68 11.96
CA ASP A 59 -2.64 -13.97 11.39
C ASP A 59 -3.83 -13.81 10.43
N TYR A 60 -4.76 -12.89 10.70
CA TYR A 60 -5.83 -12.55 9.78
C TYR A 60 -5.28 -11.93 8.48
N TYR A 61 -4.40 -10.94 8.60
CA TYR A 61 -3.77 -10.33 7.41
C TYR A 61 -3.01 -11.36 6.59
N ARG A 62 -2.15 -12.14 7.23
CA ARG A 62 -1.37 -13.19 6.57
C ARG A 62 -2.28 -14.13 5.77
N ARG A 63 -3.29 -14.73 6.40
CA ARG A 63 -4.20 -15.68 5.74
C ARG A 63 -4.95 -15.05 4.57
N SER A 64 -5.46 -13.84 4.75
CA SER A 64 -6.20 -13.14 3.70
C SER A 64 -5.31 -12.79 2.51
N ILE A 65 -4.09 -12.32 2.74
CA ILE A 65 -3.13 -12.03 1.68
C ILE A 65 -2.75 -13.32 0.92
N GLU A 66 -2.43 -14.40 1.64
CA GLU A 66 -2.13 -15.69 1.03
C GLU A 66 -3.31 -16.21 0.19
N GLU A 67 -4.54 -16.09 0.68
CA GLU A 67 -5.74 -16.50 -0.04
C GLU A 67 -5.90 -15.72 -1.36
N TYR A 68 -5.80 -14.39 -1.33
CA TYR A 68 -5.93 -13.58 -2.53
C TYR A 68 -4.79 -13.85 -3.53
N LEU A 69 -3.58 -14.05 -3.07
CA LEU A 69 -2.45 -14.39 -3.95
C LEU A 69 -2.59 -15.78 -4.59
N ARG A 70 -3.29 -16.72 -3.94
CA ARG A 70 -3.64 -18.02 -4.55
C ARG A 70 -4.81 -17.91 -5.53
N LEU A 71 -5.77 -17.00 -5.29
CA LEU A 71 -6.89 -16.75 -6.20
C LEU A 71 -6.45 -16.03 -7.49
N TYR A 72 -5.39 -15.22 -7.40
CA TYR A 72 -4.85 -14.44 -8.52
C TYR A 72 -3.35 -14.76 -8.74
N PRO A 73 -3.03 -16.01 -9.12
CA PRO A 73 -1.63 -16.44 -9.22
C PRO A 73 -0.88 -15.77 -10.38
N ASP A 74 -1.61 -15.27 -11.36
CA ASP A 74 -1.11 -14.58 -12.56
C ASP A 74 -0.90 -13.06 -12.36
N ALA A 75 -1.25 -12.51 -11.19
CA ALA A 75 -0.92 -11.13 -10.87
C ALA A 75 0.59 -10.95 -10.75
N ASP A 76 1.16 -10.11 -11.60
CA ASP A 76 2.60 -9.80 -11.65
C ASP A 76 2.96 -8.52 -10.88
N GLY A 77 1.96 -7.75 -10.43
CA GLY A 77 2.08 -6.63 -9.50
C GLY A 77 1.16 -6.78 -8.29
N VAL A 78 1.61 -6.36 -7.11
CA VAL A 78 0.83 -6.36 -5.87
C VAL A 78 0.99 -5.01 -5.18
N PHE A 79 -0.12 -4.32 -4.90
CA PHE A 79 -0.17 -3.06 -4.15
C PHE A 79 -0.97 -3.22 -2.88
N VAL A 80 -0.33 -2.98 -1.74
CA VAL A 80 -0.92 -3.17 -0.40
C VAL A 80 -0.23 -2.28 0.64
N GLU A 81 -0.76 -2.19 1.86
CA GLU A 81 -0.05 -1.62 3.00
C GLU A 81 1.18 -2.45 3.37
N ASP A 82 2.19 -1.84 4.02
CA ASP A 82 3.51 -2.46 4.26
C ASP A 82 3.48 -3.78 5.04
N ILE A 83 2.58 -3.92 6.01
CA ILE A 83 2.44 -5.19 6.75
C ILE A 83 1.93 -6.30 5.81
N SER A 84 0.97 -5.97 4.98
CA SER A 84 0.45 -6.90 3.95
C SER A 84 1.49 -7.17 2.86
N ALA A 85 2.31 -6.18 2.50
CA ALA A 85 3.42 -6.35 1.56
C ALA A 85 4.48 -7.33 2.11
N TYR A 86 4.76 -7.28 3.39
CA TYR A 86 5.61 -8.27 4.05
C TYR A 86 5.05 -9.70 3.90
N PHE A 87 3.75 -9.90 4.14
CA PHE A 87 3.13 -11.23 3.95
C PHE A 87 3.09 -11.65 2.48
N ALA A 88 2.89 -10.72 1.55
CA ALA A 88 2.97 -11.00 0.12
C ALA A 88 4.38 -11.45 -0.29
N LEU A 89 5.42 -10.81 0.24
CA LEU A 89 6.81 -11.21 0.01
C LEU A 89 7.11 -12.60 0.59
N LYS A 90 6.65 -12.89 1.83
CA LYS A 90 6.80 -14.21 2.45
C LYS A 90 6.07 -15.31 1.69
N HIS A 91 4.85 -15.04 1.23
CA HIS A 91 4.12 -15.98 0.38
C HIS A 91 4.85 -16.27 -0.94
N ALA A 92 5.43 -15.26 -1.58
CA ALA A 92 6.22 -15.45 -2.79
C ALA A 92 7.45 -16.33 -2.53
N GLU A 93 8.18 -16.07 -1.44
CA GLU A 93 9.33 -16.85 -1.00
C GLU A 93 8.95 -18.33 -0.77
N GLU A 94 7.89 -18.60 0.01
CA GLU A 94 7.41 -19.95 0.33
C GLU A 94 6.87 -20.70 -0.90
N SER A 95 6.32 -19.96 -1.88
CA SER A 95 5.78 -20.51 -3.13
C SER A 95 6.81 -20.60 -4.27
N GLY A 96 8.06 -20.21 -4.04
CA GLY A 96 9.11 -20.21 -5.07
C GLY A 96 8.88 -19.22 -6.21
N ILE A 97 8.13 -18.14 -5.93
CA ILE A 97 7.88 -17.05 -6.89
C ILE A 97 8.97 -16.00 -6.72
N SER A 98 9.77 -15.78 -7.77
CA SER A 98 10.83 -14.77 -7.72
C SER A 98 10.28 -13.35 -7.67
N VAL A 99 10.82 -12.55 -6.76
CA VAL A 99 10.56 -11.12 -6.57
C VAL A 99 11.90 -10.38 -6.78
N PRO A 100 11.99 -9.42 -7.68
CA PRO A 100 10.90 -8.78 -8.45
C PRO A 100 10.58 -9.43 -9.81
N GLU A 101 11.30 -10.44 -10.29
CA GLU A 101 11.25 -10.90 -11.67
C GLU A 101 9.84 -11.33 -12.10
N LYS A 102 9.19 -12.22 -11.33
CA LYS A 102 7.83 -12.71 -11.62
C LYS A 102 6.75 -11.88 -10.94
N ARG A 103 7.01 -11.38 -9.74
CA ARG A 103 6.04 -10.60 -8.98
C ARG A 103 6.70 -9.35 -8.40
N LYS A 104 6.14 -8.18 -8.68
CA LYS A 104 6.55 -6.90 -8.12
C LYS A 104 5.62 -6.57 -6.94
N ILE A 105 6.20 -6.06 -5.85
CA ILE A 105 5.44 -5.72 -4.66
C ILE A 105 5.75 -4.26 -4.30
N VAL A 106 4.69 -3.45 -4.18
CA VAL A 106 4.77 -2.06 -3.71
C VAL A 106 3.92 -1.92 -2.46
N GLY A 107 4.56 -1.49 -1.38
CA GLY A 107 3.94 -1.16 -0.10
C GLY A 107 3.41 0.27 -0.04
N TYR A 108 2.75 0.56 1.06
CA TYR A 108 2.35 1.90 1.44
C TYR A 108 2.44 2.02 2.96
N ASP A 109 2.90 3.13 3.45
CA ASP A 109 3.06 3.71 4.78
C ASP A 109 4.52 4.07 5.09
N GLY A 110 5.51 3.30 4.63
CA GLY A 110 6.93 3.54 4.91
C GLY A 110 7.37 3.03 6.28
N LEU A 111 6.80 1.89 6.72
CA LEU A 111 7.18 1.29 8.00
C LEU A 111 8.62 0.77 7.97
N ASP A 112 9.32 0.83 9.11
CA ASP A 112 10.69 0.31 9.23
C ASP A 112 10.82 -1.17 8.88
N LEU A 113 9.73 -1.93 9.03
CA LEU A 113 9.62 -3.32 8.58
C LEU A 113 10.08 -3.50 7.12
N THR A 114 9.75 -2.55 6.23
CA THR A 114 10.10 -2.66 4.81
C THR A 114 11.60 -2.67 4.55
N ARG A 115 12.37 -2.01 5.43
CA ARG A 115 13.83 -1.86 5.32
C ARG A 115 14.63 -3.06 5.82
N ILE A 116 14.01 -3.87 6.70
CA ILE A 116 14.66 -5.07 7.25
C ILE A 116 14.31 -6.34 6.48
N CYS A 117 13.39 -6.27 5.51
CA CYS A 117 13.09 -7.37 4.60
C CYS A 117 14.22 -7.63 3.60
N GLN A 118 14.28 -8.86 3.10
CA GLN A 118 15.18 -9.26 2.02
C GLN A 118 14.34 -9.96 0.93
N PRO A 119 14.22 -9.34 -0.25
CA PRO A 119 14.67 -7.98 -0.63
C PRO A 119 13.93 -6.89 0.15
N VAL A 120 14.54 -5.71 0.27
CA VAL A 120 13.91 -4.50 0.83
C VAL A 120 12.64 -4.19 0.05
N ILE A 121 11.53 -3.93 0.75
CA ILE A 121 10.24 -3.67 0.09
C ILE A 121 10.23 -2.23 -0.46
N THR A 122 9.87 -2.10 -1.74
CA THR A 122 9.54 -0.80 -2.35
C THR A 122 8.24 -0.29 -1.76
N THR A 123 8.19 0.95 -1.28
CA THR A 123 7.01 1.50 -0.61
C THR A 123 6.82 3.00 -0.85
N ILE A 124 5.59 3.46 -0.71
CA ILE A 124 5.25 4.88 -0.63
C ILE A 124 5.27 5.28 0.84
N VAL A 125 6.15 6.21 1.18
CA VAL A 125 6.40 6.61 2.57
C VAL A 125 5.58 7.84 2.94
N GLN A 126 4.84 7.75 4.04
CA GLN A 126 4.18 8.88 4.68
C GLN A 126 5.16 9.58 5.64
N ASP A 127 5.17 10.92 5.64
CA ASP A 127 5.94 11.68 6.63
C ASP A 127 5.17 11.76 7.96
N ILE A 128 5.18 10.65 8.71
CA ILE A 128 4.51 10.54 10.00
C ILE A 128 4.96 11.61 11.00
N PRO A 129 6.27 11.96 11.12
CA PRO A 129 6.71 13.06 11.95
C PRO A 129 6.07 14.40 11.58
N ALA A 130 5.97 14.73 10.29
CA ALA A 130 5.31 15.95 9.83
C ALA A 130 3.81 15.93 10.12
N ILE A 131 3.15 14.79 9.89
CA ILE A 131 1.73 14.58 10.22
C ILE A 131 1.50 14.82 11.72
N ALA A 132 2.29 14.20 12.58
CA ALA A 132 2.17 14.32 14.02
C ALA A 132 2.40 15.78 14.49
N LYS A 133 3.43 16.44 13.96
CA LYS A 133 3.75 17.83 14.28
C LYS A 133 2.60 18.80 13.92
N ILE A 134 2.05 18.63 12.70
CA ILE A 134 0.93 19.47 12.23
C ILE A 134 -0.31 19.20 13.08
N ALA A 135 -0.65 17.93 13.32
CA ALA A 135 -1.82 17.56 14.11
C ALA A 135 -1.75 18.11 15.53
N ALA A 136 -0.59 17.99 16.20
CA ALA A 136 -0.39 18.58 17.54
C ALA A 136 -0.50 20.09 17.51
N GLY A 137 0.09 20.76 16.53
CA GLY A 137 0.01 22.23 16.38
C GLY A 137 -1.42 22.72 16.15
N VAL A 138 -2.17 22.03 15.30
CA VAL A 138 -3.60 22.34 15.06
C VAL A 138 -4.43 22.16 16.33
N LEU A 139 -4.19 21.08 17.08
CA LEU A 139 -4.89 20.81 18.33
C LEU A 139 -4.63 21.94 19.37
N VAL A 140 -3.38 22.34 19.56
CA VAL A 140 -3.01 23.43 20.48
C VAL A 140 -3.69 24.75 20.06
N LYS A 141 -3.66 25.10 18.79
CA LYS A 141 -4.35 26.31 18.29
C LYS A 141 -5.85 26.27 18.56
N LYS A 142 -6.51 25.13 18.31
CA LYS A 142 -7.94 24.97 18.59
C LYS A 142 -8.27 25.10 20.09
N ILE A 143 -7.43 24.56 20.97
CA ILE A 143 -7.59 24.73 22.44
C ILE A 143 -7.50 26.19 22.83
N ASN A 144 -6.61 26.97 22.20
CA ASN A 144 -6.44 28.39 22.45
C ASN A 144 -7.52 29.26 21.78
N GLY A 145 -8.49 28.70 21.06
CA GLY A 145 -9.54 29.45 20.36
C GLY A 145 -9.07 30.11 19.05
N GLU A 146 -7.90 29.72 18.54
CA GLU A 146 -7.35 30.22 17.29
C GLU A 146 -8.02 29.57 16.08
N SER A 147 -8.12 30.27 14.96
CA SER A 147 -8.56 29.72 13.70
C SER A 147 -7.48 28.82 13.10
N VAL A 148 -7.90 27.71 12.49
CA VAL A 148 -7.02 26.77 11.80
C VAL A 148 -7.57 26.46 10.42
N GLU A 149 -6.70 26.06 9.50
CA GLU A 149 -7.10 25.55 8.20
C GLU A 149 -7.90 24.26 8.36
N GLN A 150 -8.79 23.97 7.40
CA GLN A 150 -9.61 22.75 7.41
C GLN A 150 -8.85 21.53 6.87
N ASN A 151 -7.91 21.76 5.94
CA ASN A 151 -7.18 20.70 5.27
C ASN A 151 -5.69 20.99 5.27
N TYR A 152 -4.91 19.97 5.55
CA TYR A 152 -3.44 19.98 5.46
C TYR A 152 -3.00 18.85 4.55
N VAL A 153 -2.27 19.18 3.49
CA VAL A 153 -1.70 18.18 2.57
C VAL A 153 -0.23 17.99 2.90
N ILE A 154 0.14 16.76 3.29
CA ILE A 154 1.51 16.40 3.60
C ILE A 154 2.00 15.47 2.49
N PRO A 155 3.08 15.84 1.77
CA PRO A 155 3.59 15.03 0.67
C PRO A 155 4.05 13.65 1.15
N VAL A 156 3.87 12.65 0.29
CA VAL A 156 4.48 11.33 0.41
C VAL A 156 5.68 11.23 -0.52
N TYR A 157 6.59 10.29 -0.28
CA TYR A 157 7.72 10.05 -1.16
C TYR A 157 7.89 8.57 -1.48
N PHE A 158 8.55 8.31 -2.61
CA PHE A 158 8.79 6.95 -3.08
C PHE A 158 10.13 6.43 -2.53
N GLN A 159 10.09 5.30 -1.82
CA GLN A 159 11.26 4.57 -1.38
C GLN A 159 11.43 3.33 -2.25
N LYS A 160 12.41 3.36 -3.14
CA LYS A 160 12.78 2.22 -3.96
C LYS A 160 13.44 1.15 -3.10
N GLY A 161 12.97 -0.07 -3.22
CA GLY A 161 13.57 -1.27 -2.66
C GLY A 161 13.95 -2.27 -3.74
N GLY A 162 14.11 -3.53 -3.37
CA GLY A 162 14.42 -4.63 -4.27
C GLY A 162 13.20 -5.44 -4.73
N THR A 163 11.97 -5.03 -4.39
CA THR A 163 10.75 -5.75 -4.78
C THR A 163 10.10 -5.24 -6.07
N THR A 164 10.74 -4.24 -6.73
CA THR A 164 10.31 -3.73 -8.05
C THR A 164 11.48 -3.40 -8.93
#